data_c6bce1e023626f99d7f0773842a330e1
#
_entry.id   c6bce1e023626f99d7f0773842a330e1
#
_cell.length_a   1.000
_cell.length_b   1.000
_cell.length_c   1.000
_cell.angle_alpha   90.00
_cell.angle_beta   90.00
_cell.angle_gamma   90.00
#
_symmetry.space_group_name_H-M   'P 1'
#
loop_
_entity.id
_entity.type
_entity.pdbx_description
1 polymer ?
#
loop_
_entity_poly.entity_id
_entity_poly.type
_entity_poly.pdbx_seq_one_letter_code
_entity_poly.pdbx_strand_id
1 'polypeptide(L)'
;AQKDASLSGARNTPIVAAAKKVGPAVVGITNKAYVRDIFNRVQLTERGTGSGVIYDKSGLIATNNHVVEGASEIIVSLTDGRSVKGKVLGADAATDLAVVKIDENNLPVADFGDSSTLQVGEPAIAIGNPLGLEFRGSVTAGVISALNRSIQLGERKFDLIQTDAAINPGNSGGALVNAEGEVVGINLRRSLFPVSNGIGVSSPIRFVNRP
;
A
#
# COMPACT_ATOMS: atom_id res chain seq x y z
N ALA A 1 0.73 -13.67 25.80
CA ALA A 1 -0.67 -13.85 25.40
C ALA A 1 -1.47 -12.63 25.88
N GLN A 2 -1.71 -11.67 24.99
CA GLN A 2 -2.60 -10.53 25.26
C GLN A 2 -4.03 -11.07 25.18
N LYS A 3 -4.77 -11.05 26.31
CA LYS A 3 -6.19 -11.38 26.34
C LYS A 3 -6.92 -10.47 25.34
N ASP A 4 -7.59 -11.05 24.36
CA ASP A 4 -8.61 -10.39 23.56
C ASP A 4 -9.77 -9.98 24.49
N ALA A 5 -9.62 -8.83 25.12
CA ALA A 5 -10.74 -8.17 25.76
C ALA A 5 -11.66 -7.71 24.62
N SER A 6 -12.87 -8.26 24.55
CA SER A 6 -13.89 -7.82 23.61
C SER A 6 -14.02 -6.31 23.71
N LEU A 7 -13.71 -5.59 22.62
CA LEU A 7 -13.86 -4.14 22.59
C LEU A 7 -15.32 -3.80 22.85
N SER A 8 -15.58 -2.82 23.71
CA SER A 8 -16.93 -2.27 23.84
C SER A 8 -17.42 -1.80 22.47
N GLY A 9 -18.74 -1.82 22.24
CA GLY A 9 -19.31 -1.37 20.94
C GLY A 9 -18.83 0.03 20.51
N ALA A 10 -18.59 0.92 21.47
CA ALA A 10 -18.04 2.26 21.22
C ALA A 10 -16.60 2.26 20.65
N ARG A 11 -15.82 1.21 20.93
CA ARG A 11 -14.43 1.06 20.42
C ARG A 11 -14.33 0.21 19.16
N ASN A 12 -15.36 -0.54 18.83
CA ASN A 12 -15.41 -1.40 17.63
C ASN A 12 -16.04 -0.64 16.47
N THR A 13 -15.37 0.42 16.03
CA THR A 13 -15.81 1.23 14.89
C THR A 13 -15.53 0.51 13.56
N PRO A 14 -16.20 0.90 12.46
CA PRO A 14 -15.87 0.40 11.11
C PRO A 14 -14.39 0.54 10.76
N ILE A 15 -13.74 1.64 11.19
CA ILE A 15 -12.31 1.87 10.99
C ILE A 15 -11.48 0.79 11.67
N VAL A 16 -11.79 0.46 12.94
CA VAL A 16 -11.09 -0.58 13.69
C VAL A 16 -11.32 -1.96 13.07
N ALA A 17 -12.55 -2.25 12.64
CA ALA A 17 -12.89 -3.52 11.99
C ALA A 17 -12.14 -3.68 10.65
N ALA A 18 -12.13 -2.65 9.80
CA ALA A 18 -11.42 -2.64 8.53
C ALA A 18 -9.91 -2.80 8.73
N ALA A 19 -9.30 -2.07 9.69
CA ALA A 19 -7.89 -2.17 10.01
C ALA A 19 -7.49 -3.58 10.50
N LYS A 20 -8.33 -4.22 11.31
CA LYS A 20 -8.11 -5.60 11.77
C LYS A 20 -8.24 -6.62 10.64
N LYS A 21 -9.18 -6.42 9.71
CA LYS A 21 -9.41 -7.32 8.58
C LYS A 21 -8.27 -7.25 7.57
N VAL A 22 -7.85 -6.05 7.18
CA VAL A 22 -6.89 -5.83 6.09
C VAL A 22 -5.45 -5.74 6.58
N GLY A 23 -5.21 -5.23 7.77
CA GLY A 23 -3.88 -5.00 8.31
C GLY A 23 -2.92 -6.19 8.21
N PRO A 24 -3.35 -7.44 8.50
CA PRO A 24 -2.49 -8.62 8.35
C PRO A 24 -1.97 -8.83 6.93
N ALA A 25 -2.71 -8.43 5.90
CA ALA A 25 -2.34 -8.56 4.50
C ALA A 25 -1.46 -7.41 3.98
N VAL A 26 -1.24 -6.35 4.80
CA VAL A 26 -0.38 -5.23 4.42
C VAL A 26 1.05 -5.50 4.89
N VAL A 27 1.98 -5.51 3.95
CA VAL A 27 3.38 -5.87 4.16
C VAL A 27 4.30 -4.66 4.01
N GLY A 28 5.48 -4.73 4.64
CA GLY A 28 6.58 -3.80 4.35
C GLY A 28 7.38 -4.27 3.16
N ILE A 29 7.85 -3.33 2.35
CA ILE A 29 8.73 -3.60 1.21
C ILE A 29 9.99 -2.76 1.36
N THR A 30 11.14 -3.43 1.40
CA THR A 30 12.46 -2.79 1.41
C THR A 30 13.12 -3.00 0.06
N ASN A 31 13.46 -1.90 -0.60
CA ASN A 31 14.22 -1.86 -1.84
C ASN A 31 15.71 -1.75 -1.52
N LYS A 32 16.50 -2.72 -1.96
CA LYS A 32 17.95 -2.71 -1.84
C LYS A 32 18.60 -2.64 -3.20
N ALA A 33 19.65 -1.83 -3.34
CA ALA A 33 20.43 -1.73 -4.56
C ALA A 33 21.93 -1.73 -4.27
N TYR A 34 22.71 -2.16 -5.27
CA TYR A 34 24.16 -2.06 -5.19
C TYR A 34 24.61 -0.62 -5.38
N VAL A 35 25.33 -0.10 -4.39
CA VAL A 35 25.91 1.24 -4.41
C VAL A 35 27.42 1.11 -4.26
N ARG A 36 28.17 1.90 -5.00
CA ARG A 36 29.64 2.02 -4.84
C ARG A 36 29.93 3.08 -3.80
N ASP A 37 30.71 2.70 -2.79
CA ASP A 37 31.21 3.66 -1.81
C ASP A 37 32.39 4.51 -2.36
N ILE A 38 32.87 5.46 -1.57
CA ILE A 38 33.98 6.33 -1.93
C ILE A 38 35.30 5.59 -2.18
N PHE A 39 35.41 4.33 -1.72
CA PHE A 39 36.55 3.44 -1.95
C PHE A 39 36.31 2.47 -3.12
N ASN A 40 35.29 2.75 -3.97
CA ASN A 40 34.89 1.92 -5.11
C ASN A 40 34.44 0.48 -4.74
N ARG A 41 34.09 0.21 -3.48
CA ARG A 41 33.56 -1.07 -3.02
C ARG A 41 32.06 -1.12 -3.28
N VAL A 42 31.60 -2.22 -3.84
CA VAL A 42 30.18 -2.45 -4.12
C VAL A 42 29.51 -3.03 -2.88
N GLN A 43 28.49 -2.35 -2.38
CA GLN A 43 27.72 -2.79 -1.22
C GLN A 43 26.22 -2.78 -1.57
N LEU A 44 25.49 -3.80 -1.08
CA LEU A 44 24.03 -3.85 -1.16
C LEU A 44 23.45 -3.03 0.00
N THR A 45 22.85 -1.89 -0.31
CA THR A 45 22.30 -0.96 0.67
C THR A 45 20.81 -0.72 0.45
N GLU A 46 20.10 -0.37 1.51
CA GLU A 46 18.72 0.04 1.44
C GLU A 46 18.60 1.39 0.70
N ARG A 47 17.76 1.45 -0.32
CA ARG A 47 17.42 2.68 -1.07
C ARG A 47 16.15 3.33 -0.60
N GLY A 48 15.23 2.55 -0.08
CA GLY A 48 13.95 3.03 0.39
C GLY A 48 13.04 1.91 0.86
N THR A 49 11.99 2.33 1.56
CA THR A 49 10.95 1.46 2.08
C THR A 49 9.59 1.94 1.63
N GLY A 50 8.65 1.02 1.56
CA GLY A 50 7.25 1.28 1.29
C GLY A 50 6.39 0.13 1.83
N SER A 51 5.16 0.10 1.38
CA SER A 51 4.20 -0.94 1.74
C SER A 51 3.72 -1.69 0.51
N GLY A 52 3.04 -2.81 0.73
CA GLY A 52 2.35 -3.57 -0.29
C GLY A 52 1.14 -4.29 0.29
N VAL A 53 0.28 -4.81 -0.57
CA VAL A 53 -0.94 -5.52 -0.20
C VAL A 53 -0.95 -6.90 -0.82
N ILE A 54 -0.99 -7.95 -0.01
CA ILE A 54 -1.16 -9.33 -0.49
C ILE A 54 -2.63 -9.48 -0.92
N TYR A 55 -2.86 -9.75 -2.21
CA TYR A 55 -4.21 -9.89 -2.76
C TYR A 55 -4.52 -11.29 -3.31
N ASP A 56 -3.54 -12.19 -3.30
CA ASP A 56 -3.71 -13.57 -3.73
C ASP A 56 -2.90 -14.53 -2.86
N LYS A 57 -3.48 -15.69 -2.55
CA LYS A 57 -2.87 -16.75 -1.72
C LYS A 57 -1.60 -17.34 -2.29
N SER A 58 -1.38 -17.20 -3.59
CA SER A 58 -0.11 -17.58 -4.22
C SER A 58 1.04 -16.65 -3.87
N GLY A 59 0.80 -15.54 -3.16
CA GLY A 59 1.82 -14.59 -2.72
C GLY A 59 2.01 -13.40 -3.68
N LEU A 60 0.96 -13.01 -4.40
CA LEU A 60 0.97 -11.80 -5.21
C LEU A 60 0.68 -10.57 -4.35
N ILE A 61 1.51 -9.55 -4.50
CA ILE A 61 1.49 -8.31 -3.74
C ILE A 61 1.39 -7.14 -4.71
N ALA A 62 0.36 -6.30 -4.52
CA ALA A 62 0.25 -5.02 -5.20
C ALA A 62 1.02 -3.96 -4.42
N THR A 63 1.78 -3.11 -5.12
CA THR A 63 2.52 -1.98 -4.56
C THR A 63 2.72 -0.89 -5.62
N ASN A 64 3.48 0.16 -5.32
CA ASN A 64 3.85 1.17 -6.30
C ASN A 64 5.15 0.81 -7.04
N ASN A 65 5.25 1.27 -8.31
CA ASN A 65 6.46 1.14 -9.11
C ASN A 65 7.66 1.82 -8.43
N HIS A 66 7.49 3.05 -7.92
CA HIS A 66 8.59 3.78 -7.29
C HIS A 66 9.15 3.08 -6.03
N VAL A 67 8.37 2.19 -5.39
CA VAL A 67 8.84 1.39 -4.24
C VAL A 67 9.84 0.31 -4.68
N VAL A 68 9.66 -0.27 -5.86
CA VAL A 68 10.47 -1.38 -6.37
C VAL A 68 11.46 -0.99 -7.46
N GLU A 69 11.35 0.21 -8.00
CA GLU A 69 12.15 0.70 -9.12
C GLU A 69 13.65 0.67 -8.81
N GLY A 70 14.43 0.12 -9.75
CA GLY A 70 15.89 0.03 -9.64
C GLY A 70 16.40 -0.89 -8.53
N ALA A 71 15.53 -1.73 -7.95
CA ALA A 71 15.93 -2.69 -6.93
C ALA A 71 16.81 -3.80 -7.52
N SER A 72 17.91 -4.10 -6.84
CA SER A 72 18.68 -5.31 -7.05
C SER A 72 18.13 -6.47 -6.21
N GLU A 73 17.54 -6.16 -5.07
CA GLU A 73 16.87 -7.12 -4.19
C GLU A 73 15.65 -6.44 -3.52
N ILE A 74 14.53 -7.15 -3.48
CA ILE A 74 13.33 -6.76 -2.73
C ILE A 74 13.21 -7.68 -1.52
N ILE A 75 13.05 -7.09 -0.34
CA ILE A 75 12.70 -7.80 0.89
C ILE A 75 11.28 -7.43 1.29
N VAL A 76 10.47 -8.43 1.52
CA VAL A 76 9.08 -8.29 1.99
C VAL A 76 9.01 -8.71 3.45
N SER A 77 8.56 -7.81 4.31
CA SER A 77 8.38 -8.05 5.75
C SER A 77 6.90 -8.25 6.06
N LEU A 78 6.55 -9.44 6.52
CA LEU A 78 5.19 -9.83 6.88
C LEU A 78 4.88 -9.39 8.32
N THR A 79 3.60 -9.21 8.62
CA THR A 79 3.13 -8.80 9.96
C THR A 79 3.36 -9.84 11.05
N ASP A 80 3.58 -11.11 10.68
CA ASP A 80 3.91 -12.20 11.60
C ASP A 80 5.41 -12.30 11.96
N GLY A 81 6.23 -11.43 11.34
CA GLY A 81 7.67 -11.34 11.60
C GLY A 81 8.54 -12.03 10.57
N ARG A 82 7.99 -12.75 9.60
CA ARG A 82 8.76 -13.29 8.49
C ARG A 82 9.28 -12.16 7.59
N SER A 83 10.54 -12.29 7.14
CA SER A 83 11.13 -11.44 6.11
C SER A 83 11.65 -12.32 4.99
N VAL A 84 11.12 -12.11 3.79
CA VAL A 84 11.34 -13.00 2.65
C VAL A 84 11.74 -12.22 1.41
N LYS A 85 12.43 -12.86 0.46
CA LYS A 85 12.75 -12.25 -0.82
C LYS A 85 11.52 -12.17 -1.70
N GLY A 86 11.31 -11.00 -2.30
CA GLY A 86 10.30 -10.77 -3.32
C GLY A 86 10.89 -10.69 -4.71
N LYS A 87 10.11 -11.12 -5.70
CA LYS A 87 10.43 -10.99 -7.13
C LYS A 87 9.44 -10.04 -7.78
N VAL A 88 9.92 -8.97 -8.41
CA VAL A 88 9.08 -8.10 -9.23
C VAL A 88 8.65 -8.87 -10.48
N LEU A 89 7.34 -9.07 -10.64
CA LEU A 89 6.75 -9.73 -11.81
C LEU A 89 6.45 -8.76 -12.93
N GLY A 90 6.07 -7.54 -12.57
CA GLY A 90 5.77 -6.47 -13.49
C GLY A 90 5.69 -5.14 -12.78
N ALA A 91 6.00 -4.08 -13.48
CA ALA A 91 5.91 -2.71 -12.99
C ALA A 91 5.54 -1.79 -14.15
N ASP A 92 4.65 -0.86 -13.87
CA ASP A 92 4.22 0.15 -14.82
C ASP A 92 4.47 1.55 -14.24
N ALA A 93 5.47 2.22 -14.80
CA ALA A 93 5.80 3.58 -14.41
C ALA A 93 4.71 4.59 -14.82
N ALA A 94 3.83 4.24 -15.77
CA ALA A 94 2.76 5.14 -16.21
C ALA A 94 1.62 5.24 -15.16
N THR A 95 1.32 4.15 -14.49
CA THR A 95 0.30 4.09 -13.41
C THR A 95 0.90 4.10 -12.02
N ASP A 96 2.23 4.05 -11.91
CA ASP A 96 3.00 3.86 -10.67
C ASP A 96 2.55 2.62 -9.89
N LEU A 97 2.20 1.54 -10.58
CA LEU A 97 1.84 0.26 -9.97
C LEU A 97 2.88 -0.80 -10.28
N ALA A 98 3.03 -1.75 -9.35
CA ALA A 98 3.87 -2.92 -9.53
C ALA A 98 3.27 -4.14 -8.82
N VAL A 99 3.67 -5.32 -9.30
CA VAL A 99 3.34 -6.61 -8.68
C VAL A 99 4.61 -7.31 -8.25
N VAL A 100 4.66 -7.69 -6.99
CA VAL A 100 5.73 -8.47 -6.37
C VAL A 100 5.20 -9.85 -6.00
N LYS A 101 6.00 -10.88 -6.22
CA LYS A 101 5.70 -12.27 -5.85
C LYS A 101 6.61 -12.71 -4.71
N ILE A 102 6.03 -13.35 -3.71
CA ILE A 102 6.74 -14.10 -2.67
C ILE A 102 6.33 -15.57 -2.71
N ASP A 103 7.25 -16.45 -2.36
CA ASP A 103 7.01 -17.90 -2.32
C ASP A 103 6.86 -18.33 -0.85
N GLU A 104 5.68 -18.06 -0.30
CA GLU A 104 5.32 -18.34 1.09
C GLU A 104 3.92 -18.95 1.20
N ASN A 105 3.71 -19.73 2.27
CA ASN A 105 2.42 -20.36 2.57
C ASN A 105 1.69 -19.63 3.69
N ASN A 106 0.40 -19.93 3.84
CA ASN A 106 -0.47 -19.40 4.91
C ASN A 106 -0.46 -17.86 4.96
N LEU A 107 -0.55 -17.25 3.79
CA LEU A 107 -0.56 -15.80 3.67
C LEU A 107 -1.95 -15.23 3.95
N PRO A 108 -2.06 -14.17 4.77
CA PRO A 108 -3.27 -13.38 4.84
C PRO A 108 -3.47 -12.64 3.51
N VAL A 109 -4.72 -12.59 3.05
CA VAL A 109 -5.08 -11.96 1.76
C VAL A 109 -6.13 -10.91 2.02
N ALA A 110 -5.98 -9.75 1.40
CA ALA A 110 -6.98 -8.70 1.40
C ALA A 110 -7.96 -8.87 0.23
N ASP A 111 -9.24 -8.63 0.49
CA ASP A 111 -10.25 -8.56 -0.54
C ASP A 111 -10.15 -7.22 -1.28
N PHE A 112 -10.21 -7.25 -2.59
CA PHE A 112 -10.29 -6.06 -3.43
C PHE A 112 -11.74 -5.69 -3.68
N GLY A 113 -12.11 -4.42 -3.39
CA GLY A 113 -13.38 -3.82 -3.72
C GLY A 113 -13.34 -3.08 -5.07
N ASP A 114 -14.51 -2.62 -5.51
CA ASP A 114 -14.64 -1.83 -6.74
C ASP A 114 -14.69 -0.34 -6.42
N SER A 115 -13.65 0.40 -6.80
CA SER A 115 -13.58 1.84 -6.60
C SER A 115 -14.62 2.65 -7.38
N SER A 116 -15.29 2.04 -8.38
CA SER A 116 -16.35 2.72 -9.13
C SER A 116 -17.65 2.91 -8.34
N THR A 117 -17.80 2.16 -7.25
CA THR A 117 -18.99 2.23 -6.36
C THR A 117 -18.82 3.26 -5.23
N LEU A 118 -17.61 3.79 -5.04
CA LEU A 118 -17.31 4.74 -3.98
C LEU A 118 -18.14 6.03 -4.10
N GLN A 119 -18.44 6.62 -2.95
CA GLN A 119 -19.09 7.90 -2.83
C GLN A 119 -18.22 8.90 -2.05
N VAL A 120 -18.29 10.17 -2.43
CA VAL A 120 -17.63 11.25 -1.69
C VAL A 120 -18.25 11.35 -0.29
N GLY A 121 -17.40 11.43 0.73
CA GLY A 121 -17.79 11.45 2.13
C GLY A 121 -17.73 10.09 2.84
N GLU A 122 -17.55 8.97 2.11
CA GLU A 122 -17.32 7.66 2.73
C GLU A 122 -16.01 7.62 3.52
N PRO A 123 -15.92 6.78 4.58
CA PRO A 123 -14.67 6.55 5.28
C PRO A 123 -13.58 6.04 4.35
N ALA A 124 -12.40 6.66 4.42
CA ALA A 124 -11.19 6.26 3.74
C ALA A 124 -10.13 5.91 4.78
N ILE A 125 -9.64 4.68 4.76
CA ILE A 125 -8.69 4.17 5.74
C ILE A 125 -7.40 3.79 5.01
N ALA A 126 -6.33 4.54 5.23
CA ALA A 126 -5.04 4.23 4.64
C ALA A 126 -4.22 3.37 5.61
N ILE A 127 -3.78 2.21 5.12
CA ILE A 127 -3.02 1.24 5.91
C ILE A 127 -1.66 1.01 5.23
N GLY A 128 -0.59 1.09 6.02
CA GLY A 128 0.77 0.78 5.60
C GLY A 128 1.53 0.00 6.66
N ASN A 129 2.68 -0.56 6.26
CA ASN A 129 3.60 -1.27 7.15
C ASN A 129 5.06 -0.88 6.82
N PRO A 130 5.47 0.35 7.13
CA PRO A 130 6.69 0.94 6.59
C PRO A 130 7.99 0.28 7.05
N LEU A 131 8.02 -0.35 8.21
CA LEU A 131 9.26 -0.82 8.85
C LEU A 131 9.12 -2.22 9.47
N GLY A 132 8.17 -3.02 9.01
CA GLY A 132 8.01 -4.39 9.50
C GLY A 132 7.62 -4.44 10.99
N LEU A 133 8.48 -5.05 11.81
CA LEU A 133 8.15 -5.36 13.21
C LEU A 133 8.09 -4.16 14.16
N GLU A 134 8.85 -3.09 13.88
CA GLU A 134 8.97 -1.94 14.79
C GLU A 134 7.77 -1.00 14.74
N PHE A 135 7.10 -0.90 13.59
CA PHE A 135 5.94 -0.04 13.40
C PHE A 135 4.77 -0.81 12.78
N ARG A 136 4.32 -1.86 13.48
CA ARG A 136 3.19 -2.70 13.05
C ARG A 136 1.97 -1.86 12.68
N GLY A 137 1.74 -1.72 11.36
CA GLY A 137 0.51 -1.19 10.80
C GLY A 137 0.26 0.29 11.14
N SER A 138 0.77 1.20 10.33
CA SER A 138 0.32 2.59 10.37
C SER A 138 -1.07 2.69 9.77
N VAL A 139 -2.04 3.17 10.54
CA VAL A 139 -3.41 3.40 10.09
C VAL A 139 -3.73 4.89 10.21
N THR A 140 -4.14 5.48 9.11
CA THR A 140 -4.71 6.84 9.10
C THR A 140 -6.12 6.78 8.52
N ALA A 141 -7.02 7.63 9.00
CA ALA A 141 -8.39 7.66 8.56
C ALA A 141 -8.83 9.07 8.20
N GLY A 142 -9.71 9.15 7.22
CA GLY A 142 -10.35 10.34 6.73
C GLY A 142 -11.57 9.95 5.92
N VAL A 143 -11.87 10.72 4.88
CA VAL A 143 -12.98 10.47 3.95
C VAL A 143 -12.49 10.45 2.50
N ILE A 144 -13.29 9.87 1.63
CA ILE A 144 -13.16 10.06 0.19
C ILE A 144 -13.53 11.52 -0.11
N SER A 145 -12.53 12.34 -0.44
CA SER A 145 -12.73 13.78 -0.67
C SER A 145 -13.16 14.08 -2.10
N ALA A 146 -12.67 13.30 -3.07
CA ALA A 146 -13.09 13.39 -4.47
C ALA A 146 -12.77 12.10 -5.23
N LEU A 147 -13.50 11.85 -6.29
CA LEU A 147 -13.31 10.73 -7.21
C LEU A 147 -12.95 11.24 -8.61
N ASN A 148 -12.31 10.36 -9.39
CA ASN A 148 -11.92 10.64 -10.78
C ASN A 148 -11.12 11.94 -10.93
N ARG A 149 -10.24 12.23 -9.97
CA ARG A 149 -9.32 13.37 -10.06
C ARG A 149 -8.27 13.09 -11.10
N SER A 150 -8.46 13.63 -12.29
CA SER A 150 -7.47 13.56 -13.35
C SER A 150 -6.34 14.54 -13.08
N ILE A 151 -5.15 14.01 -12.86
CA ILE A 151 -3.92 14.80 -12.71
C ILE A 151 -3.04 14.49 -13.92
N GLN A 152 -2.63 15.53 -14.64
CA GLN A 152 -1.71 15.39 -15.75
C GLN A 152 -0.28 15.69 -15.27
N LEU A 153 0.61 14.72 -15.45
CA LEU A 153 2.04 14.84 -15.17
C LEU A 153 2.82 14.59 -16.47
N GLY A 154 3.24 15.66 -17.11
CA GLY A 154 3.79 15.58 -18.46
C GLY A 154 2.75 15.05 -19.44
N GLU A 155 3.07 13.98 -20.16
CA GLU A 155 2.15 13.33 -21.13
C GLU A 155 1.21 12.30 -20.46
N ARG A 156 1.33 12.08 -19.14
CA ARG A 156 0.58 11.05 -18.40
C ARG A 156 -0.63 11.65 -17.72
N LYS A 157 -1.76 10.96 -17.80
CA LYS A 157 -3.00 11.29 -17.10
C LYS A 157 -3.29 10.21 -16.06
N PHE A 158 -3.44 10.61 -14.81
CA PHE A 158 -3.82 9.73 -13.69
C PHE A 158 -5.23 10.07 -13.27
N ASP A 159 -6.10 9.06 -13.20
CA ASP A 159 -7.40 9.20 -12.56
C ASP A 159 -7.29 8.63 -11.13
N LEU A 160 -7.36 9.50 -10.14
CA LEU A 160 -7.03 9.17 -8.75
C LEU A 160 -8.23 9.36 -7.82
N ILE A 161 -8.22 8.60 -6.73
CA ILE A 161 -9.07 8.83 -5.56
C ILE A 161 -8.35 9.85 -4.68
N GLN A 162 -9.05 10.91 -4.29
CA GLN A 162 -8.58 11.91 -3.33
C GLN A 162 -9.13 11.63 -1.95
N THR A 163 -8.29 11.71 -0.92
CA THR A 163 -8.66 11.57 0.49
C THR A 163 -7.93 12.59 1.36
N ASP A 164 -8.49 12.94 2.51
CA ASP A 164 -7.83 13.68 3.57
C ASP A 164 -7.16 12.78 4.62
N ALA A 165 -7.32 11.45 4.50
CA ALA A 165 -6.49 10.52 5.25
C ALA A 165 -5.01 10.79 4.96
N ALA A 166 -4.18 10.87 5.99
CA ALA A 166 -2.76 11.21 5.85
C ALA A 166 -2.02 10.13 5.07
N ILE A 167 -1.53 10.46 3.87
CA ILE A 167 -0.64 9.61 3.07
C ILE A 167 0.79 10.08 3.27
N ASN A 168 1.61 9.21 3.83
CA ASN A 168 3.01 9.45 4.18
C ASN A 168 3.92 8.42 3.49
N PRO A 169 5.24 8.63 3.44
CA PRO A 169 6.16 7.66 2.84
C PRO A 169 5.98 6.23 3.36
N GLY A 170 5.58 6.08 4.62
CA GLY A 170 5.39 4.77 5.26
C GLY A 170 4.17 3.99 4.80
N ASN A 171 3.08 4.63 4.36
CA ASN A 171 1.90 3.93 3.84
C ASN A 171 1.78 3.95 2.31
N SER A 172 2.76 4.54 1.61
CA SER A 172 2.85 4.50 0.14
C SER A 172 3.03 3.05 -0.35
N GLY A 173 2.25 2.64 -1.31
CA GLY A 173 2.15 1.25 -1.80
C GLY A 173 1.22 0.36 -0.96
N GLY A 174 0.78 0.82 0.20
CA GLY A 174 -0.20 0.16 1.05
C GLY A 174 -1.64 0.37 0.58
N ALA A 175 -2.58 -0.11 1.39
CA ALA A 175 -4.00 -0.14 1.05
C ALA A 175 -4.71 1.18 1.35
N LEU A 176 -5.58 1.63 0.44
CA LEU A 176 -6.74 2.47 0.76
C LEU A 176 -7.95 1.55 0.89
N VAL A 177 -8.64 1.62 2.03
CA VAL A 177 -9.67 0.66 2.43
C VAL A 177 -10.98 1.41 2.71
N ASN A 178 -12.10 0.83 2.29
CA ASN A 178 -13.44 1.33 2.61
C ASN A 178 -13.91 0.85 4.00
N ALA A 179 -15.10 1.26 4.43
CA ALA A 179 -15.68 0.89 5.72
C ALA A 179 -16.00 -0.61 5.85
N GLU A 180 -16.11 -1.34 4.74
CA GLU A 180 -16.40 -2.79 4.70
C GLU A 180 -15.12 -3.63 4.78
N GLY A 181 -13.96 -2.98 4.82
CA GLY A 181 -12.67 -3.64 4.84
C GLY A 181 -12.31 -4.26 3.51
N GLU A 182 -12.58 -3.57 2.43
CA GLU A 182 -12.13 -3.91 1.08
C GLU A 182 -11.13 -2.87 0.59
N VAL A 183 -10.10 -3.33 -0.11
CA VAL A 183 -9.07 -2.47 -0.68
C VAL A 183 -9.60 -1.88 -1.99
N VAL A 184 -9.80 -0.57 -1.99
CA VAL A 184 -10.33 0.19 -3.13
C VAL A 184 -9.28 1.00 -3.88
N GLY A 185 -8.07 1.07 -3.33
CA GLY A 185 -6.95 1.76 -3.95
C GLY A 185 -5.60 1.40 -3.34
N ILE A 186 -4.54 1.74 -4.08
CA ILE A 186 -3.15 1.67 -3.60
C ILE A 186 -2.65 3.09 -3.36
N ASN A 187 -2.20 3.36 -2.13
CA ASN A 187 -1.78 4.68 -1.69
C ASN A 187 -0.55 5.16 -2.49
N LEU A 188 -0.61 6.38 -3.00
CA LEU A 188 0.47 7.01 -3.76
C LEU A 188 1.24 8.02 -2.93
N ARG A 189 2.55 8.07 -3.10
CA ARG A 189 3.40 9.05 -2.46
C ARG A 189 3.08 10.47 -2.96
N ARG A 190 2.80 11.35 -2.01
CA ARG A 190 2.45 12.75 -2.26
C ARG A 190 3.50 13.56 -3.04
N SER A 191 4.79 13.24 -2.90
CA SER A 191 5.88 13.97 -3.56
C SER A 191 5.88 13.87 -5.09
N LEU A 192 5.08 12.95 -5.65
CA LEU A 192 4.91 12.81 -7.10
C LEU A 192 3.93 13.83 -7.68
N PHE A 193 3.13 14.49 -6.84
CA PHE A 193 2.07 15.38 -7.29
C PHE A 193 2.17 16.76 -6.62
N PRO A 194 2.05 17.86 -7.37
CA PRO A 194 2.02 19.22 -6.83
C PRO A 194 0.65 19.52 -6.17
N VAL A 195 0.23 18.68 -5.22
CA VAL A 195 -1.03 18.86 -4.49
C VAL A 195 -0.79 19.63 -3.20
N SER A 196 -1.73 20.52 -2.87
CA SER A 196 -1.70 21.34 -1.66
C SER A 196 -1.67 20.51 -0.36
N ASN A 197 -1.17 21.11 0.72
CA ASN A 197 -1.03 20.48 2.03
C ASN A 197 -2.32 19.78 2.51
N GLY A 198 -2.22 18.52 2.96
CA GLY A 198 -3.33 17.79 3.56
C GLY A 198 -4.14 16.88 2.63
N ILE A 199 -3.75 16.74 1.36
CA ILE A 199 -4.45 15.86 0.40
C ILE A 199 -3.62 14.60 0.16
N GLY A 200 -4.21 13.44 0.41
CA GLY A 200 -3.72 12.12 -0.01
C GLY A 200 -4.34 11.71 -1.34
N VAL A 201 -3.63 10.89 -2.10
CA VAL A 201 -4.13 10.32 -3.34
C VAL A 201 -3.83 8.82 -3.41
N SER A 202 -4.70 8.07 -4.08
CA SER A 202 -4.54 6.63 -4.27
C SER A 202 -4.93 6.22 -5.68
N SER A 203 -4.21 5.26 -6.26
CA SER A 203 -4.60 4.64 -7.52
C SER A 203 -5.84 3.78 -7.31
N PRO A 204 -6.93 3.98 -8.08
CA PRO A 204 -8.16 3.23 -7.91
C PRO A 204 -8.00 1.77 -8.35
N ILE A 205 -8.69 0.86 -7.65
CA ILE A 205 -8.87 -0.52 -8.08
C ILE A 205 -10.21 -0.62 -8.80
N ARG A 206 -10.18 -1.07 -10.05
CA ARG A 206 -11.38 -1.31 -10.85
C ARG A 206 -11.33 -2.73 -11.41
N PHE A 207 -12.41 -3.46 -11.25
CA PHE A 207 -12.57 -4.71 -11.96
C PHE A 207 -12.90 -4.39 -13.43
N VAL A 208 -11.91 -4.54 -14.29
CA VAL A 208 -12.20 -4.58 -15.72
C VAL A 208 -12.75 -5.98 -15.99
N ASN A 209 -14.06 -6.08 -16.23
CA ASN A 209 -14.64 -7.30 -16.78
C ASN A 209 -13.90 -7.60 -18.09
N ARG A 210 -12.98 -8.55 -18.08
CA ARG A 210 -12.49 -9.13 -19.31
C ARG A 210 -13.60 -10.05 -19.84
N PRO A 211 -14.02 -9.84 -21.09
CA PRO A 211 -14.98 -10.73 -21.74
C PRO A 211 -14.45 -12.16 -21.83
#